data_36e13b3addd86ca6a22e87c3f3a7740f
#
_entry.id   36e13b3addd86ca6a22e87c3f3a7740f
#
_cell.length_a   1.000
_cell.length_b   1.000
_cell.length_c   1.000
_cell.angle_alpha   90.00
_cell.angle_beta   90.00
_cell.angle_gamma   90.00
#
_symmetry.space_group_name_H-M   'P 1'
#
loop_
_entity.id
_entity.type
_entity.pdbx_description
1 polymer ?
#
loop_
_entity_poly.entity_id
_entity_poly.type
_entity_poly.pdbx_seq_one_letter_code
_entity_poly.pdbx_strand_id
1 'polypeptide(L)'
;MKVVQINTTYGVGSTGRICVEISQMLNAKNIENYILYTQGEGDCTLGIKFAGSIYKKIQALKSRIFGNGGFNSNFATKRLLNELDRIQPDIVHIHNIHGHDCNLSMLFRYLKKKQIKIFWTFHDCWAFTANCPHFMMEKCEQWKIVCEHCPQIRRTSWFFDRSRTLYNRKKKLISGLDLTIITPSQWLADCVKESFLKDYPVRVIYNGIDLNVFKAIRSDFRTQNHITVDKKVILGVAFGWGKRKGLDVFVELSKCLPEQYQIVLVGTDSTVDKQLPNSIISIHRTQNQQELAKIYSAADVFVNPTREEVFGLVNIEALACGTPGITFRSGGSPECYDETCGSVVDCDDIDALEKEIIYVCETRPYTKEACIRKAKEFDKNTRYKEYIELYERINVAGTERG
;
A
#
# COMPACT_ATOMS: atom_id res chain seq x y z
N MET A 1 23.28 8.90 -14.78
CA MET A 1 21.92 8.32 -14.71
C MET A 1 21.00 9.33 -14.03
N LYS A 2 19.86 9.61 -14.65
CA LYS A 2 18.78 10.46 -14.10
C LYS A 2 17.51 9.64 -13.92
N VAL A 3 16.93 9.68 -12.73
CA VAL A 3 15.72 8.92 -12.38
C VAL A 3 14.57 9.89 -12.11
N VAL A 4 13.42 9.67 -12.73
CA VAL A 4 12.20 10.40 -12.41
C VAL A 4 11.17 9.44 -11.83
N GLN A 5 10.74 9.68 -10.60
CA GLN A 5 9.61 8.99 -9.99
C GLN A 5 8.31 9.75 -10.28
N ILE A 6 7.24 9.04 -10.61
CA ILE A 6 5.90 9.63 -10.82
C ILE A 6 4.94 9.02 -9.81
N ASN A 7 4.38 9.84 -8.92
CA ASN A 7 3.41 9.40 -7.93
C ASN A 7 2.32 10.47 -7.71
N THR A 8 1.13 10.04 -7.35
CA THR A 8 0.04 10.95 -6.98
C THR A 8 0.38 11.77 -5.73
N THR A 9 1.03 11.16 -4.73
CA THR A 9 1.35 11.79 -3.44
C THR A 9 2.85 11.94 -3.24
N TYR A 10 3.24 12.99 -2.50
CA TYR A 10 4.61 13.26 -2.07
C TYR A 10 4.68 13.30 -0.54
N GLY A 11 5.52 12.48 0.08
CA GLY A 11 5.75 12.47 1.54
C GLY A 11 4.55 12.06 2.40
N VAL A 12 3.36 11.91 1.82
CA VAL A 12 2.12 11.59 2.52
C VAL A 12 1.63 10.19 2.12
N GLY A 13 1.13 9.46 3.12
CA GLY A 13 0.72 8.06 2.95
C GLY A 13 1.92 7.12 2.72
N SER A 14 1.69 5.82 2.58
CA SER A 14 2.74 4.82 2.38
C SER A 14 3.50 5.05 1.08
N THR A 15 2.81 5.19 -0.04
CA THR A 15 3.42 5.32 -1.37
C THR A 15 4.23 6.61 -1.53
N GLY A 16 3.74 7.73 -0.98
CA GLY A 16 4.47 8.99 -1.01
C GLY A 16 5.76 8.95 -0.17
N ARG A 17 5.76 8.26 0.95
CA ARG A 17 6.96 8.04 1.78
C ARG A 17 7.97 7.14 1.07
N ILE A 18 7.53 6.06 0.45
CA ILE A 18 8.39 5.16 -0.33
C ILE A 18 9.16 5.94 -1.41
N CYS A 19 8.48 6.82 -2.17
CA CYS A 19 9.14 7.66 -3.18
C CYS A 19 10.22 8.55 -2.57
N VAL A 20 9.95 9.17 -1.42
CA VAL A 20 10.92 10.03 -0.72
C VAL A 20 12.11 9.24 -0.22
N GLU A 21 11.90 8.08 0.38
CA GLU A 21 12.99 7.22 0.88
C GLU A 21 13.90 6.73 -0.26
N ILE A 22 13.31 6.29 -1.39
CA ILE A 22 14.09 5.93 -2.59
C ILE A 22 14.89 7.14 -3.09
N SER A 23 14.26 8.33 -3.14
CA SER A 23 14.93 9.56 -3.57
C SER A 23 16.11 9.94 -2.66
N GLN A 24 15.96 9.81 -1.35
CA GLN A 24 17.04 10.04 -0.38
C GLN A 24 18.22 9.08 -0.61
N MET A 25 17.95 7.81 -0.90
CA MET A 25 19.00 6.84 -1.22
C MET A 25 19.70 7.14 -2.54
N LEU A 26 18.97 7.60 -3.55
CA LEU A 26 19.56 8.05 -4.82
C LEU A 26 20.48 9.25 -4.60
N ASN A 27 20.05 10.22 -3.77
CA ASN A 27 20.87 11.38 -3.41
C ASN A 27 22.15 10.97 -2.67
N ALA A 28 22.06 10.02 -1.74
CA ALA A 28 23.23 9.52 -1.01
C ALA A 28 24.28 8.88 -1.94
N LYS A 29 23.86 8.44 -3.12
CA LYS A 29 24.74 7.92 -4.19
C LYS A 29 25.08 8.96 -5.27
N ASN A 30 24.73 10.23 -5.08
CA ASN A 30 24.90 11.30 -6.08
C ASN A 30 24.21 11.01 -7.42
N ILE A 31 23.08 10.29 -7.40
CA ILE A 31 22.26 10.03 -8.58
C ILE A 31 21.21 11.12 -8.71
N GLU A 32 21.23 11.84 -9.83
CA GLU A 32 20.27 12.90 -10.13
C GLU A 32 18.85 12.29 -10.19
N ASN A 33 17.93 12.82 -9.38
CA ASN A 33 16.58 12.27 -9.33
C ASN A 33 15.53 13.33 -9.00
N TYR A 34 14.28 13.08 -9.42
CA TYR A 34 13.14 13.97 -9.24
C TYR A 34 11.87 13.16 -8.91
N ILE A 35 10.93 13.77 -8.17
CA ILE A 35 9.61 13.20 -7.91
C ILE A 35 8.56 14.14 -8.51
N LEU A 36 7.84 13.67 -9.53
CA LEU A 36 6.70 14.38 -10.12
C LEU A 36 5.42 13.96 -9.41
N TYR A 37 4.71 14.92 -8.81
CA TYR A 37 3.56 14.62 -7.95
C TYR A 37 2.42 15.63 -8.08
N THR A 38 1.27 15.34 -7.45
CA THR A 38 0.08 16.22 -7.48
C THR A 38 -0.47 16.58 -6.10
N GLN A 39 -0.25 15.76 -5.09
CA GLN A 39 -0.70 15.97 -3.71
C GLN A 39 0.44 15.82 -2.72
N GLY A 40 0.38 16.60 -1.66
CA GLY A 40 1.37 16.63 -0.59
C GLY A 40 2.03 17.99 -0.52
N GLU A 41 2.58 18.26 0.62
CA GLU A 41 3.44 19.39 0.92
C GLU A 41 4.67 18.82 1.62
N GLY A 42 5.83 19.13 1.15
CA GLY A 42 7.07 18.68 1.73
C GLY A 42 8.17 19.66 1.39
N ASP A 43 9.14 19.78 2.25
CA ASP A 43 10.38 20.49 2.00
C ASP A 43 11.13 19.71 0.90
N CYS A 44 10.94 20.17 -0.32
CA CYS A 44 11.27 19.37 -1.47
C CYS A 44 12.07 20.12 -2.50
N THR A 45 13.36 20.01 -2.38
CA THR A 45 14.29 20.42 -3.43
C THR A 45 14.17 19.57 -4.71
N LEU A 46 13.54 18.39 -4.61
CA LEU A 46 13.47 17.39 -5.69
C LEU A 46 12.04 17.10 -6.17
N GLY A 47 11.01 17.66 -5.54
CA GLY A 47 9.62 17.45 -5.91
C GLY A 47 9.08 18.52 -6.85
N ILE A 48 8.47 18.09 -7.94
CA ILE A 48 7.85 18.96 -8.92
C ILE A 48 6.36 18.68 -8.98
N LYS A 49 5.55 19.66 -8.59
CA LYS A 49 4.10 19.55 -8.60
C LYS A 49 3.53 19.88 -9.98
N PHE A 50 2.91 18.90 -10.64
CA PHE A 50 2.38 19.10 -12.00
C PHE A 50 0.87 19.34 -12.08
N ALA A 51 0.09 19.12 -10.98
CA ALA A 51 -1.33 19.47 -10.93
C ALA A 51 -1.78 19.87 -9.52
N GLY A 52 -2.84 20.70 -9.46
CA GLY A 52 -3.44 21.14 -8.20
C GLY A 52 -4.64 20.30 -7.76
N SER A 53 -5.03 20.43 -6.49
CA SER A 53 -6.15 19.68 -5.87
C SER A 53 -7.51 19.95 -6.52
N ILE A 54 -7.81 21.21 -6.86
CA ILE A 54 -9.07 21.60 -7.51
C ILE A 54 -9.20 20.91 -8.87
N TYR A 55 -8.14 20.95 -9.68
CA TYR A 55 -8.12 20.30 -10.98
C TYR A 55 -8.44 18.80 -10.85
N LYS A 56 -7.81 18.11 -9.89
CA LYS A 56 -8.05 16.69 -9.61
C LYS A 56 -9.50 16.39 -9.23
N LYS A 57 -10.12 17.22 -8.37
CA LYS A 57 -11.54 17.08 -7.99
C LYS A 57 -12.45 17.15 -9.23
N ILE A 58 -12.20 18.07 -10.14
CA ILE A 58 -12.94 18.20 -11.41
C ILE A 58 -12.74 16.95 -12.26
N GLN A 59 -11.51 16.44 -12.39
CA GLN A 59 -11.24 15.23 -13.16
C GLN A 59 -11.85 13.98 -12.52
N ALA A 60 -11.89 13.90 -11.19
CA ALA A 60 -12.57 12.84 -10.45
C ALA A 60 -14.07 12.84 -10.75
N LEU A 61 -14.72 14.01 -10.72
CA LEU A 61 -16.12 14.17 -11.07
C LEU A 61 -16.38 13.71 -12.52
N LYS A 62 -15.57 14.18 -13.47
CA LYS A 62 -15.66 13.73 -14.87
C LYS A 62 -15.51 12.21 -15.00
N SER A 63 -14.56 11.61 -14.28
CA SER A 63 -14.37 10.16 -14.29
C SER A 63 -15.60 9.41 -13.78
N ARG A 64 -16.25 9.93 -12.74
CA ARG A 64 -17.48 9.36 -12.18
C ARG A 64 -18.67 9.45 -13.13
N ILE A 65 -18.82 10.57 -13.82
CA ILE A 65 -19.91 10.78 -14.79
C ILE A 65 -19.69 9.94 -16.04
N PHE A 66 -18.49 9.97 -16.62
CA PHE A 66 -18.22 9.37 -17.93
C PHE A 66 -17.61 7.96 -17.88
N GLY A 67 -17.28 7.45 -16.70
CA GLY A 67 -16.67 6.12 -16.54
C GLY A 67 -15.32 5.95 -17.23
N ASN A 68 -14.49 7.00 -17.33
CA ASN A 68 -13.25 7.02 -18.11
C ASN A 68 -12.00 7.30 -17.25
N GLY A 69 -11.98 6.78 -16.03
CA GLY A 69 -10.86 6.90 -15.12
C GLY A 69 -9.51 6.48 -15.73
N GLY A 70 -8.45 7.27 -15.45
CA GLY A 70 -7.12 7.06 -16.05
C GLY A 70 -6.94 7.59 -17.47
N PHE A 71 -7.99 8.15 -18.09
CA PHE A 71 -7.94 8.65 -19.47
C PHE A 71 -8.37 10.10 -19.62
N ASN A 72 -8.55 10.77 -18.51
CA ASN A 72 -8.78 12.22 -18.42
C ASN A 72 -7.45 12.94 -18.15
N SER A 73 -7.51 14.17 -17.67
CA SER A 73 -6.35 14.92 -17.14
C SER A 73 -5.30 15.30 -18.16
N ASN A 74 -5.74 15.64 -19.38
CA ASN A 74 -4.84 16.02 -20.47
C ASN A 74 -3.91 17.18 -20.12
N PHE A 75 -4.44 18.22 -19.44
CA PHE A 75 -3.64 19.40 -19.06
C PHE A 75 -2.51 19.04 -18.07
N ALA A 76 -2.86 18.32 -16.99
CA ALA A 76 -1.87 17.87 -16.02
C ALA A 76 -0.82 16.98 -16.67
N THR A 77 -1.27 16.07 -17.56
CA THR A 77 -0.34 15.19 -18.28
C THR A 77 0.58 15.96 -19.22
N LYS A 78 0.10 17.01 -19.91
CA LYS A 78 0.99 17.87 -20.72
C LYS A 78 2.08 18.51 -19.87
N ARG A 79 1.74 19.01 -18.66
CA ARG A 79 2.76 19.56 -17.75
C ARG A 79 3.75 18.49 -17.31
N LEU A 80 3.27 17.30 -16.95
CA LEU A 80 4.12 16.15 -16.63
C LEU A 80 5.10 15.85 -17.79
N LEU A 81 4.61 15.78 -19.03
CA LEU A 81 5.44 15.48 -20.20
C LEU A 81 6.46 16.59 -20.48
N ASN A 82 6.12 17.86 -20.30
CA ASN A 82 7.05 18.97 -20.43
C ASN A 82 8.20 18.88 -19.40
N GLU A 83 7.90 18.45 -18.15
CA GLU A 83 8.96 18.21 -17.16
C GLU A 83 9.84 17.02 -17.54
N LEU A 84 9.29 15.94 -18.09
CA LEU A 84 10.08 14.83 -18.60
C LEU A 84 10.97 15.25 -19.78
N ASP A 85 10.46 16.10 -20.68
CA ASP A 85 11.27 16.67 -21.78
C ASP A 85 12.38 17.62 -21.28
N ARG A 86 12.15 18.36 -20.18
CA ARG A 86 13.14 19.24 -19.56
C ARG A 86 14.24 18.45 -18.83
N ILE A 87 13.84 17.40 -18.09
CA ILE A 87 14.75 16.60 -17.27
C ILE A 87 15.56 15.61 -18.13
N GLN A 88 14.95 15.04 -19.18
CA GLN A 88 15.52 13.98 -20.02
C GLN A 88 15.99 12.78 -19.18
N PRO A 89 15.04 12.07 -18.48
CA PRO A 89 15.40 10.96 -17.62
C PRO A 89 15.84 9.73 -18.41
N ASP A 90 16.80 8.99 -17.86
CA ASP A 90 17.19 7.65 -18.32
C ASP A 90 16.16 6.61 -17.89
N ILE A 91 15.59 6.82 -16.69
CA ILE A 91 14.61 5.93 -16.05
C ILE A 91 13.39 6.73 -15.61
N VAL A 92 12.20 6.22 -15.94
CA VAL A 92 10.94 6.66 -15.33
C VAL A 92 10.40 5.55 -14.43
N HIS A 93 10.32 5.83 -13.14
CA HIS A 93 9.73 4.94 -12.17
C HIS A 93 8.32 5.39 -11.79
N ILE A 94 7.34 4.63 -12.22
CA ILE A 94 5.92 4.91 -11.95
C ILE A 94 5.51 4.21 -10.65
N HIS A 95 4.80 4.94 -9.80
CA HIS A 95 4.08 4.40 -8.65
C HIS A 95 2.56 4.53 -8.89
N ASN A 96 1.83 5.28 -8.07
CA ASN A 96 0.40 5.48 -8.27
C ASN A 96 0.13 6.65 -9.22
N ILE A 97 -0.59 6.37 -10.32
CA ILE A 97 -0.99 7.34 -11.35
C ILE A 97 -2.50 7.33 -11.60
N HIS A 98 -3.28 6.75 -10.71
CA HIS A 98 -4.74 6.67 -10.81
C HIS A 98 -5.49 7.70 -9.94
N GLY A 99 -4.79 8.73 -9.48
CA GLY A 99 -5.34 9.83 -8.67
C GLY A 99 -6.10 10.90 -9.46
N HIS A 100 -6.63 10.60 -10.66
CA HIS A 100 -7.28 11.53 -11.58
C HIS A 100 -6.37 12.68 -12.05
N ASP A 101 -5.09 12.45 -12.13
CA ASP A 101 -4.05 13.42 -12.46
C ASP A 101 -3.27 13.07 -13.73
N CYS A 102 -3.42 11.86 -14.26
CA CYS A 102 -2.70 11.39 -15.42
C CYS A 102 -3.64 10.82 -16.50
N ASN A 103 -3.32 11.10 -17.77
CA ASN A 103 -3.90 10.43 -18.94
C ASN A 103 -2.91 9.38 -19.44
N LEU A 104 -3.25 8.11 -19.22
CA LEU A 104 -2.40 6.98 -19.60
C LEU A 104 -2.06 6.96 -21.10
N SER A 105 -2.99 7.37 -21.97
CA SER A 105 -2.73 7.36 -23.41
C SER A 105 -1.64 8.35 -23.80
N MET A 106 -1.59 9.50 -23.15
CA MET A 106 -0.56 10.50 -23.42
C MET A 106 0.78 10.04 -22.83
N LEU A 107 0.78 9.59 -21.58
CA LEU A 107 1.99 9.17 -20.88
C LEU A 107 2.67 7.98 -21.58
N PHE A 108 1.96 6.88 -21.79
CA PHE A 108 2.57 5.68 -22.35
C PHE A 108 2.98 5.81 -23.82
N ARG A 109 2.23 6.60 -24.63
CA ARG A 109 2.68 6.93 -26.00
C ARG A 109 3.97 7.74 -26.00
N TYR A 110 4.10 8.68 -25.07
CA TYR A 110 5.33 9.48 -24.91
C TYR A 110 6.50 8.60 -24.52
N LEU A 111 6.36 7.79 -23.45
CA LEU A 111 7.41 6.90 -22.96
C LEU A 111 7.86 5.91 -24.05
N LYS A 112 6.89 5.35 -24.81
CA LYS A 112 7.19 4.45 -25.94
C LYS A 112 7.96 5.17 -27.05
N LYS A 113 7.54 6.40 -27.43
CA LYS A 113 8.21 7.20 -28.47
C LYS A 113 9.65 7.55 -28.08
N LYS A 114 9.88 7.85 -26.80
CA LYS A 114 11.20 8.21 -26.26
C LYS A 114 12.07 7.00 -25.92
N GLN A 115 11.53 5.79 -25.98
CA GLN A 115 12.21 4.54 -25.61
C GLN A 115 12.83 4.57 -24.19
N ILE A 116 12.18 5.26 -23.25
CA ILE A 116 12.63 5.39 -21.87
C ILE A 116 12.39 4.07 -21.13
N LYS A 117 13.37 3.62 -20.36
CA LYS A 117 13.22 2.49 -19.45
C LYS A 117 12.20 2.79 -18.37
N ILE A 118 11.24 1.88 -18.17
CA ILE A 118 10.15 2.06 -17.21
C ILE A 118 10.26 1.00 -16.12
N PHE A 119 10.26 1.45 -14.86
CA PHE A 119 9.89 0.64 -13.72
C PHE A 119 8.51 1.06 -13.25
N TRP A 120 7.66 0.10 -12.88
CA TRP A 120 6.35 0.41 -12.33
C TRP A 120 6.11 -0.42 -11.08
N THR A 121 6.17 0.24 -9.91
CA THR A 121 5.78 -0.39 -8.65
C THR A 121 4.27 -0.37 -8.50
N PHE A 122 3.66 -1.54 -8.45
CA PHE A 122 2.25 -1.70 -8.17
C PHE A 122 2.02 -1.69 -6.67
N HIS A 123 1.23 -0.74 -6.19
CA HIS A 123 0.80 -0.68 -4.79
C HIS A 123 -0.62 -1.21 -4.60
N ASP A 124 -1.30 -1.54 -5.68
CA ASP A 124 -2.63 -2.12 -5.76
C ASP A 124 -2.83 -2.81 -7.13
N CYS A 125 -4.03 -3.31 -7.38
CA CYS A 125 -4.34 -4.08 -8.58
C CYS A 125 -4.80 -3.23 -9.77
N TRP A 126 -4.84 -1.89 -9.64
CA TRP A 126 -5.42 -1.01 -10.65
C TRP A 126 -4.76 -1.11 -12.03
N ALA A 127 -3.46 -1.36 -12.08
CA ALA A 127 -2.69 -1.38 -13.33
C ALA A 127 -3.19 -2.44 -14.32
N PHE A 128 -3.59 -3.61 -13.85
CA PHE A 128 -4.04 -4.74 -14.68
C PHE A 128 -5.54 -5.02 -14.63
N THR A 129 -6.32 -4.26 -13.87
CA THR A 129 -7.78 -4.28 -13.88
C THR A 129 -8.33 -3.18 -14.80
N ALA A 130 -9.64 -3.12 -15.00
CA ALA A 130 -10.25 -1.99 -15.71
C ALA A 130 -10.07 -0.69 -14.93
N ASN A 131 -10.51 -0.66 -13.67
CA ASN A 131 -10.45 0.56 -12.84
C ASN A 131 -10.52 0.31 -11.33
N CYS A 132 -10.54 -0.93 -10.86
CA CYS A 132 -10.59 -1.24 -9.43
C CYS A 132 -9.18 -1.52 -8.87
N PRO A 133 -8.82 -0.91 -7.73
CA PRO A 133 -7.55 -1.18 -7.05
C PRO A 133 -7.59 -2.49 -6.24
N HIS A 134 -8.78 -2.99 -5.92
CA HIS A 134 -9.00 -4.22 -5.15
C HIS A 134 -10.21 -4.98 -5.70
N PHE A 135 -10.19 -6.31 -5.65
CA PHE A 135 -11.22 -7.17 -6.22
C PHE A 135 -11.58 -8.39 -5.36
N MET A 136 -10.86 -8.60 -4.25
CA MET A 136 -10.99 -9.83 -3.45
C MET A 136 -12.33 -9.94 -2.74
N MET A 137 -12.84 -8.86 -2.16
CA MET A 137 -14.15 -8.86 -1.50
C MET A 137 -15.31 -9.21 -2.44
N GLU A 138 -15.17 -8.84 -3.70
CA GLU A 138 -16.15 -9.17 -4.74
C GLU A 138 -15.88 -10.56 -5.37
N LYS A 139 -14.81 -11.24 -4.96
CA LYS A 139 -14.33 -12.51 -5.54
C LYS A 139 -14.29 -12.46 -7.08
N CYS A 140 -13.89 -11.29 -7.62
CA CYS A 140 -13.91 -11.03 -9.05
C CYS A 140 -12.63 -11.54 -9.71
N GLU A 141 -12.75 -12.43 -10.69
CA GLU A 141 -11.63 -12.97 -11.47
C GLU A 141 -11.60 -12.51 -12.94
N GLN A 142 -12.52 -11.62 -13.32
CA GLN A 142 -12.62 -11.16 -14.72
C GLN A 142 -11.34 -10.52 -15.24
N TRP A 143 -10.55 -9.88 -14.38
CA TRP A 143 -9.29 -9.23 -14.73
C TRP A 143 -8.25 -10.20 -15.34
N LYS A 144 -8.38 -11.49 -15.12
CA LYS A 144 -7.51 -12.53 -15.72
C LYS A 144 -7.70 -12.64 -17.23
N ILE A 145 -8.91 -12.41 -17.72
CA ILE A 145 -9.30 -12.56 -19.13
C ILE A 145 -9.67 -11.20 -19.72
N VAL A 146 -10.78 -10.62 -19.26
CA VAL A 146 -11.26 -9.30 -19.65
C VAL A 146 -12.25 -8.77 -18.61
N CYS A 147 -12.02 -7.56 -18.11
CA CYS A 147 -12.99 -6.90 -17.23
C CYS A 147 -14.19 -6.42 -18.04
N GLU A 148 -15.38 -6.87 -17.68
CA GLU A 148 -16.67 -6.42 -18.24
C GLU A 148 -17.77 -6.61 -17.20
N HIS A 149 -18.90 -5.93 -17.31
CA HIS A 149 -20.00 -6.01 -16.33
C HIS A 149 -19.49 -5.92 -14.88
N CYS A 150 -18.74 -4.84 -14.59
CA CYS A 150 -17.97 -4.71 -13.36
C CYS A 150 -18.87 -4.70 -12.12
N PRO A 151 -18.73 -5.64 -11.16
CA PRO A 151 -19.54 -5.67 -9.93
C PRO A 151 -19.30 -4.43 -9.05
N GLN A 152 -18.15 -3.78 -9.19
CA GLN A 152 -17.77 -2.58 -8.44
C GLN A 152 -18.01 -1.28 -9.22
N ILE A 153 -18.78 -1.28 -10.31
CA ILE A 153 -18.87 -0.12 -11.21
C ILE A 153 -19.28 1.16 -10.49
N ARG A 154 -20.18 1.08 -9.51
CA ARG A 154 -20.66 2.25 -8.75
C ARG A 154 -19.56 2.92 -7.91
N ARG A 155 -18.46 2.22 -7.61
CA ARG A 155 -17.30 2.82 -6.93
C ARG A 155 -16.49 3.72 -7.85
N THR A 156 -16.56 3.51 -9.17
CA THR A 156 -15.72 4.18 -10.18
C THR A 156 -16.48 5.01 -11.18
N SER A 157 -17.75 4.66 -11.46
CA SER A 157 -18.64 5.37 -12.40
C SER A 157 -20.09 5.35 -11.91
N TRP A 158 -20.83 6.44 -12.18
CA TRP A 158 -22.24 6.55 -11.81
C TRP A 158 -23.19 6.04 -12.89
N PHE A 159 -22.84 6.20 -14.17
CA PHE A 159 -23.78 6.00 -15.27
C PHE A 159 -23.32 4.95 -16.29
N PHE A 160 -22.01 4.81 -16.53
CA PHE A 160 -21.53 4.01 -17.64
C PHE A 160 -20.55 2.93 -17.18
N ASP A 161 -20.84 1.69 -17.49
CA ASP A 161 -19.84 0.62 -17.38
C ASP A 161 -18.98 0.59 -18.65
N ARG A 162 -17.77 1.09 -18.52
CA ARG A 162 -16.74 1.06 -19.56
C ARG A 162 -15.60 0.09 -19.24
N SER A 163 -15.83 -0.84 -18.33
CA SER A 163 -14.78 -1.76 -17.85
C SER A 163 -14.07 -2.49 -18.99
N ARG A 164 -14.81 -3.06 -19.94
CA ARG A 164 -14.23 -3.73 -21.13
C ARG A 164 -13.39 -2.77 -21.99
N THR A 165 -13.88 -1.57 -22.21
CA THR A 165 -13.16 -0.55 -23.00
C THR A 165 -11.88 -0.11 -22.30
N LEU A 166 -11.93 0.16 -21.01
CA LEU A 166 -10.78 0.60 -20.22
C LEU A 166 -9.71 -0.49 -20.11
N TYR A 167 -10.13 -1.73 -19.84
CA TYR A 167 -9.25 -2.90 -19.79
C TYR A 167 -8.48 -3.08 -21.12
N ASN A 168 -9.21 -3.17 -22.23
CA ASN A 168 -8.60 -3.36 -23.55
C ASN A 168 -7.70 -2.20 -23.95
N ARG A 169 -8.07 -0.97 -23.56
CA ARG A 169 -7.28 0.22 -23.83
C ARG A 169 -5.97 0.22 -23.03
N LYS A 170 -5.99 -0.17 -21.73
CA LYS A 170 -4.78 -0.36 -20.92
C LYS A 170 -3.87 -1.42 -21.53
N LYS A 171 -4.42 -2.61 -21.82
CA LYS A 171 -3.68 -3.72 -22.45
C LYS A 171 -2.95 -3.25 -23.72
N LYS A 172 -3.65 -2.55 -24.62
CA LYS A 172 -3.06 -2.01 -25.86
C LYS A 172 -1.97 -0.97 -25.63
N LEU A 173 -2.15 -0.08 -24.64
CA LEU A 173 -1.21 1.01 -24.38
C LEU A 173 0.08 0.52 -23.71
N ILE A 174 -0.03 -0.46 -22.82
CA ILE A 174 1.13 -0.99 -22.09
C ILE A 174 1.93 -1.94 -23.00
N SER A 175 1.28 -2.63 -23.93
CA SER A 175 1.94 -3.57 -24.84
C SER A 175 3.15 -2.94 -25.56
N GLY A 176 4.29 -3.63 -25.48
CA GLY A 176 5.55 -3.25 -26.14
C GLY A 176 6.27 -2.05 -25.52
N LEU A 177 6.01 -1.74 -24.24
CA LEU A 177 6.85 -0.85 -23.44
C LEU A 177 8.10 -1.61 -22.93
N ASP A 178 9.22 -0.92 -22.76
CA ASP A 178 10.35 -1.44 -22.00
C ASP A 178 10.07 -1.29 -20.49
N LEU A 179 9.27 -2.21 -19.96
CA LEU A 179 8.69 -2.18 -18.63
C LEU A 179 9.20 -3.33 -17.76
N THR A 180 9.63 -3.01 -16.56
CA THR A 180 9.81 -3.96 -15.46
C THR A 180 8.80 -3.64 -14.36
N ILE A 181 8.01 -4.61 -13.96
CA ILE A 181 7.01 -4.47 -12.89
C ILE A 181 7.66 -4.83 -11.56
N ILE A 182 7.34 -4.05 -10.53
CA ILE A 182 7.77 -4.30 -9.15
C ILE A 182 6.52 -4.45 -8.29
N THR A 183 6.52 -5.45 -7.41
CA THR A 183 5.40 -5.73 -6.49
C THR A 183 5.89 -5.81 -5.05
N PRO A 184 5.12 -5.31 -4.06
CA PRO A 184 5.49 -5.37 -2.65
C PRO A 184 5.17 -6.72 -1.98
N SER A 185 4.71 -7.70 -2.75
CA SER A 185 4.37 -9.05 -2.28
C SER A 185 4.45 -10.07 -3.40
N GLN A 186 4.68 -11.34 -3.04
CA GLN A 186 4.63 -12.45 -3.98
C GLN A 186 3.20 -12.65 -4.51
N TRP A 187 2.19 -12.49 -3.63
CA TRP A 187 0.78 -12.56 -4.03
C TRP A 187 0.47 -11.62 -5.20
N LEU A 188 0.91 -10.36 -5.13
CA LEU A 188 0.64 -9.41 -6.23
C LEU A 188 1.46 -9.75 -7.48
N ALA A 189 2.67 -10.29 -7.33
CA ALA A 189 3.46 -10.79 -8.46
C ALA A 189 2.75 -11.94 -9.18
N ASP A 190 2.13 -12.84 -8.43
CA ASP A 190 1.36 -13.95 -9.00
C ASP A 190 0.09 -13.45 -9.69
N CYS A 191 -0.61 -12.46 -9.13
CA CYS A 191 -1.71 -11.77 -9.83
C CYS A 191 -1.23 -11.17 -11.17
N VAL A 192 -0.08 -10.52 -11.20
CA VAL A 192 0.47 -9.96 -12.46
C VAL A 192 0.70 -11.06 -13.49
N LYS A 193 1.24 -12.22 -13.09
CA LYS A 193 1.47 -13.37 -13.98
C LYS A 193 0.18 -14.00 -14.53
N GLU A 194 -0.94 -13.84 -13.84
CA GLU A 194 -2.25 -14.29 -14.30
C GLU A 194 -2.98 -13.23 -15.17
N SER A 195 -2.46 -12.00 -15.22
CA SER A 195 -3.06 -10.88 -15.93
C SER A 195 -2.56 -10.75 -17.38
N PHE A 196 -3.07 -9.74 -18.11
CA PHE A 196 -2.55 -9.39 -19.43
C PHE A 196 -1.09 -8.85 -19.40
N LEU A 197 -0.50 -8.69 -18.23
CA LEU A 197 0.89 -8.26 -18.04
C LEU A 197 1.87 -9.42 -17.81
N LYS A 198 1.41 -10.66 -17.95
CA LYS A 198 2.17 -11.89 -17.64
C LYS A 198 3.54 -12.02 -18.33
N ASP A 199 3.70 -11.41 -19.48
CA ASP A 199 4.92 -11.48 -20.28
C ASP A 199 5.99 -10.46 -19.86
N TYR A 200 5.68 -9.54 -18.94
CA TYR A 200 6.63 -8.58 -18.43
C TYR A 200 7.48 -9.15 -17.28
N PRO A 201 8.76 -8.75 -17.17
CA PRO A 201 9.55 -9.08 -16.01
C PRO A 201 8.91 -8.53 -14.73
N VAL A 202 8.78 -9.40 -13.72
CA VAL A 202 8.28 -9.02 -12.39
C VAL A 202 9.39 -9.23 -11.36
N ARG A 203 9.54 -8.25 -10.46
CA ARG A 203 10.42 -8.30 -9.29
C ARG A 203 9.62 -8.07 -8.03
N VAL A 204 9.79 -8.91 -7.05
CA VAL A 204 9.23 -8.68 -5.71
C VAL A 204 10.25 -7.87 -4.92
N ILE A 205 9.86 -6.67 -4.49
CA ILE A 205 10.60 -5.85 -3.52
C ILE A 205 9.61 -5.48 -2.43
N TYR A 206 9.71 -6.14 -1.30
CA TYR A 206 8.85 -5.89 -0.16
C TYR A 206 8.95 -4.44 0.31
N ASN A 207 7.84 -3.88 0.77
CA ASN A 207 7.86 -2.56 1.40
C ASN A 207 8.66 -2.61 2.71
N GLY A 208 9.46 -1.58 2.94
CA GLY A 208 10.26 -1.45 4.16
C GLY A 208 9.65 -0.50 5.18
N ILE A 209 10.03 -0.70 6.46
CA ILE A 209 9.71 0.20 7.57
C ILE A 209 10.98 0.75 8.20
N ASP A 210 10.84 1.87 8.93
CA ASP A 210 11.92 2.46 9.70
C ASP A 210 12.06 1.79 11.08
N LEU A 211 13.03 0.90 11.22
CA LEU A 211 13.31 0.19 12.47
C LEU A 211 13.89 1.07 13.58
N ASN A 212 14.30 2.32 13.28
CA ASN A 212 14.65 3.29 14.32
C ASN A 212 13.40 3.90 14.96
N VAL A 213 12.31 3.96 14.24
CA VAL A 213 11.00 4.44 14.70
C VAL A 213 10.17 3.31 15.30
N PHE A 214 9.95 2.25 14.51
CA PHE A 214 9.21 1.08 14.97
C PHE A 214 10.16 0.09 15.62
N LYS A 215 10.15 0.07 16.93
CA LYS A 215 10.93 -0.83 17.80
C LYS A 215 10.24 -1.01 19.12
N ALA A 216 10.56 -2.07 19.83
CA ALA A 216 10.06 -2.29 21.18
C ALA A 216 10.54 -1.17 22.12
N ILE A 217 9.59 -0.44 22.69
CA ILE A 217 9.84 0.69 23.62
C ILE A 217 8.95 0.58 24.84
N ARG A 218 9.41 1.13 25.96
CA ARG A 218 8.57 1.25 27.15
C ARG A 218 7.41 2.20 26.88
N SER A 219 6.21 1.77 27.24
CA SER A 219 4.97 2.49 26.94
C SER A 219 4.16 2.69 28.22
N ASP A 220 3.64 3.89 28.38
CA ASP A 220 2.68 4.31 29.40
C ASP A 220 1.22 4.26 28.90
N PHE A 221 1.02 3.77 27.69
CA PHE A 221 -0.28 3.73 27.00
C PHE A 221 -1.38 3.06 27.83
N ARG A 222 -1.08 1.92 28.47
CA ARG A 222 -2.07 1.21 29.31
C ARG A 222 -2.54 2.07 30.48
N THR A 223 -1.61 2.72 31.18
CA THR A 223 -1.91 3.61 32.31
C THR A 223 -2.73 4.82 31.87
N GLN A 224 -2.36 5.43 30.76
CA GLN A 224 -3.06 6.60 30.20
C GLN A 224 -4.50 6.27 29.76
N ASN A 225 -4.78 5.03 29.38
CA ASN A 225 -6.10 4.57 28.96
C ASN A 225 -6.81 3.70 30.03
N HIS A 226 -6.36 3.74 31.28
CA HIS A 226 -6.95 3.01 32.41
C HIS A 226 -7.08 1.50 32.20
N ILE A 227 -6.18 0.92 31.39
CA ILE A 227 -6.13 -0.53 31.12
C ILE A 227 -5.31 -1.19 32.23
N THR A 228 -5.97 -2.03 33.03
CA THR A 228 -5.35 -2.74 34.14
C THR A 228 -4.36 -3.82 33.66
N VAL A 229 -3.46 -4.24 34.53
CA VAL A 229 -2.35 -5.16 34.18
C VAL A 229 -2.81 -6.57 33.82
N ASP A 230 -3.97 -6.97 34.35
CA ASP A 230 -4.61 -8.26 34.09
C ASP A 230 -5.29 -8.32 32.70
N LYS A 231 -5.59 -7.16 32.11
CA LYS A 231 -6.21 -7.12 30.77
C LYS A 231 -5.23 -7.46 29.65
N LYS A 232 -5.70 -8.21 28.66
CA LYS A 232 -5.01 -8.49 27.39
C LYS A 232 -5.42 -7.48 26.37
N VAL A 233 -4.47 -6.81 25.76
CA VAL A 233 -4.72 -5.76 24.75
C VAL A 233 -4.66 -6.34 23.34
N ILE A 234 -5.80 -6.31 22.66
CA ILE A 234 -5.94 -6.66 21.23
C ILE A 234 -5.94 -5.37 20.43
N LEU A 235 -4.95 -5.20 19.58
CA LEU A 235 -4.74 -3.97 18.84
C LEU A 235 -5.12 -4.13 17.36
N GLY A 236 -5.96 -3.23 16.85
CA GLY A 236 -6.17 -3.01 15.43
C GLY A 236 -5.69 -1.64 14.99
N VAL A 237 -5.01 -1.55 13.85
CA VAL A 237 -4.52 -0.29 13.28
C VAL A 237 -4.90 -0.20 11.80
N ALA A 238 -5.58 0.87 11.40
CA ALA A 238 -5.89 1.11 9.99
C ALA A 238 -5.96 2.60 9.67
N PHE A 239 -5.65 2.95 8.42
CA PHE A 239 -5.93 4.29 7.91
C PHE A 239 -7.32 4.29 7.27
N GLY A 240 -8.33 4.63 8.07
CA GLY A 240 -9.74 4.59 7.65
C GLY A 240 -10.37 3.20 7.80
N TRP A 241 -11.20 3.08 8.82
CA TRP A 241 -11.93 1.85 9.16
C TRP A 241 -13.19 1.67 8.32
N GLY A 242 -13.51 0.42 8.04
CA GLY A 242 -14.72 -0.01 7.35
C GLY A 242 -14.69 -1.53 7.11
N LYS A 243 -15.68 -2.06 6.41
CA LYS A 243 -15.80 -3.50 6.16
C LYS A 243 -14.55 -4.12 5.52
N ARG A 244 -13.88 -3.40 4.62
CA ARG A 244 -12.65 -3.86 3.98
C ARG A 244 -11.51 -4.09 5.00
N LYS A 245 -11.42 -3.26 6.02
CA LYS A 245 -10.41 -3.35 7.09
C LYS A 245 -10.89 -4.13 8.32
N GLY A 246 -12.06 -4.77 8.25
CA GLY A 246 -12.56 -5.64 9.29
C GLY A 246 -13.11 -4.91 10.53
N LEU A 247 -13.66 -3.69 10.38
CA LEU A 247 -14.32 -3.00 11.50
C LEU A 247 -15.43 -3.85 12.11
N ASP A 248 -16.25 -4.47 11.27
CA ASP A 248 -17.33 -5.38 11.65
C ASP A 248 -16.82 -6.62 12.41
N VAL A 249 -15.63 -7.11 12.08
CA VAL A 249 -14.99 -8.23 12.78
C VAL A 249 -14.63 -7.82 14.21
N PHE A 250 -14.06 -6.64 14.42
CA PHE A 250 -13.75 -6.16 15.77
C PHE A 250 -15.03 -5.90 16.61
N VAL A 251 -16.08 -5.40 15.98
CA VAL A 251 -17.38 -5.25 16.65
C VAL A 251 -17.94 -6.62 17.06
N GLU A 252 -17.79 -7.66 16.25
CA GLU A 252 -18.23 -9.01 16.61
C GLU A 252 -17.34 -9.60 17.71
N LEU A 253 -16.03 -9.53 17.57
CA LEU A 253 -15.07 -9.96 18.61
C LEU A 253 -15.36 -9.31 19.96
N SER A 254 -15.81 -8.07 20.02
CA SER A 254 -16.14 -7.39 21.27
C SER A 254 -17.36 -7.96 22.01
N LYS A 255 -18.16 -8.80 21.34
CA LYS A 255 -19.33 -9.47 21.94
C LYS A 255 -18.99 -10.87 22.46
N CYS A 256 -18.04 -11.56 21.83
CA CYS A 256 -17.70 -12.95 22.18
C CYS A 256 -16.48 -13.07 23.07
N LEU A 257 -15.53 -12.16 22.99
CA LEU A 257 -14.33 -12.19 23.84
C LEU A 257 -14.67 -11.90 25.31
N PRO A 258 -14.08 -12.64 26.28
CA PRO A 258 -14.21 -12.37 27.71
C PRO A 258 -13.75 -10.96 28.13
N GLU A 259 -14.23 -10.49 29.28
CA GLU A 259 -13.94 -9.11 29.77
C GLU A 259 -12.46 -8.79 29.97
N GLN A 260 -11.61 -9.79 30.22
CA GLN A 260 -10.17 -9.58 30.35
C GLN A 260 -9.49 -9.16 29.02
N TYR A 261 -10.18 -9.20 27.90
CA TYR A 261 -9.67 -8.77 26.58
C TYR A 261 -10.12 -7.35 26.27
N GLN A 262 -9.18 -6.44 26.12
CA GLN A 262 -9.44 -5.05 25.76
C GLN A 262 -9.09 -4.79 24.29
N ILE A 263 -10.10 -4.54 23.48
CA ILE A 263 -9.89 -4.13 22.08
C ILE A 263 -9.54 -2.64 22.02
N VAL A 264 -8.50 -2.31 21.26
CA VAL A 264 -8.05 -0.96 20.98
C VAL A 264 -7.96 -0.78 19.47
N LEU A 265 -8.63 0.23 18.92
CA LEU A 265 -8.59 0.56 17.49
C LEU A 265 -7.93 1.92 17.28
N VAL A 266 -6.91 1.98 16.41
CA VAL A 266 -6.20 3.20 16.03
C VAL A 266 -6.52 3.57 14.59
N GLY A 267 -6.70 4.87 14.33
CA GLY A 267 -7.04 5.42 13.01
C GLY A 267 -8.55 5.48 12.74
N THR A 268 -9.34 5.55 13.81
CA THR A 268 -10.78 5.77 13.79
C THR A 268 -11.12 7.26 13.52
N ASP A 269 -12.39 7.56 13.47
CA ASP A 269 -12.94 8.92 13.42
C ASP A 269 -14.32 8.96 14.09
N SER A 270 -14.90 10.16 14.21
CA SER A 270 -16.21 10.35 14.83
C SER A 270 -17.37 9.60 14.13
N THR A 271 -17.21 9.18 12.89
CA THR A 271 -18.18 8.38 12.16
C THR A 271 -18.06 6.91 12.55
N VAL A 272 -16.84 6.44 12.72
CA VAL A 272 -16.53 5.10 13.18
C VAL A 272 -16.95 4.93 14.64
N ASP A 273 -16.67 5.90 15.50
CA ASP A 273 -17.04 5.87 16.94
C ASP A 273 -18.52 5.59 17.18
N LYS A 274 -19.39 6.14 16.32
CA LYS A 274 -20.85 5.90 16.42
C LYS A 274 -21.24 4.42 16.17
N GLN A 275 -20.36 3.63 15.59
CA GLN A 275 -20.55 2.23 15.28
C GLN A 275 -19.90 1.30 16.30
N LEU A 276 -19.03 1.85 17.17
CA LEU A 276 -18.27 1.07 18.14
C LEU A 276 -19.02 0.87 19.44
N PRO A 277 -19.02 -0.34 20.02
CA PRO A 277 -19.41 -0.56 21.41
C PRO A 277 -18.49 0.19 22.38
N ASN A 278 -19.02 0.60 23.54
CA ASN A 278 -18.26 1.28 24.59
C ASN A 278 -17.10 0.46 25.16
N SER A 279 -17.10 -0.86 24.96
CA SER A 279 -16.00 -1.76 25.35
C SER A 279 -14.75 -1.63 24.48
N ILE A 280 -14.84 -0.98 23.33
CA ILE A 280 -13.70 -0.77 22.42
C ILE A 280 -13.10 0.62 22.66
N ILE A 281 -11.80 0.68 22.94
CA ILE A 281 -11.06 1.96 23.01
C ILE A 281 -10.77 2.43 21.59
N SER A 282 -11.22 3.65 21.28
CA SER A 282 -11.06 4.28 19.97
C SER A 282 -10.02 5.40 20.04
N ILE A 283 -9.03 5.35 19.15
CA ILE A 283 -7.99 6.36 19.01
C ILE A 283 -8.00 6.90 17.59
N HIS A 284 -8.39 8.16 17.41
CA HIS A 284 -8.59 8.73 16.08
C HIS A 284 -7.29 8.79 15.28
N ARG A 285 -6.28 9.45 15.82
CA ARG A 285 -5.01 9.64 15.14
C ARG A 285 -3.88 9.84 16.14
N THR A 286 -2.79 9.14 15.92
CA THR A 286 -1.54 9.41 16.62
C THR A 286 -0.88 10.68 16.09
N GLN A 287 -0.19 11.43 16.94
CA GLN A 287 0.53 12.65 16.57
C GLN A 287 1.72 12.34 15.64
N ASN A 288 2.36 11.20 15.86
CA ASN A 288 3.52 10.75 15.10
C ASN A 288 3.66 9.21 15.15
N GLN A 289 4.64 8.71 14.43
CA GLN A 289 4.92 7.27 14.37
C GLN A 289 5.50 6.71 15.69
N GLN A 290 6.19 7.53 16.50
CA GLN A 290 6.71 7.06 17.80
C GLN A 290 5.57 6.78 18.79
N GLU A 291 4.52 7.61 18.79
CA GLU A 291 3.32 7.35 19.58
C GLU A 291 2.66 6.04 19.15
N LEU A 292 2.55 5.82 17.84
CA LEU A 292 2.03 4.56 17.31
C LEU A 292 2.89 3.35 17.73
N ALA A 293 4.22 3.49 17.74
CA ALA A 293 5.14 2.45 18.22
C ALA A 293 4.96 2.14 19.71
N LYS A 294 4.64 3.14 20.55
CA LYS A 294 4.27 2.95 21.95
C LYS A 294 3.00 2.12 22.10
N ILE A 295 2.00 2.37 21.25
CA ILE A 295 0.74 1.64 21.26
C ILE A 295 0.97 0.19 20.84
N TYR A 296 1.71 -0.06 19.76
CA TYR A 296 2.10 -1.41 19.35
C TYR A 296 2.82 -2.14 20.50
N SER A 297 3.83 -1.50 21.12
CA SER A 297 4.62 -2.10 22.20
C SER A 297 3.81 -2.42 23.48
N ALA A 298 2.64 -1.79 23.67
CA ALA A 298 1.74 -2.02 24.79
C ALA A 298 0.73 -3.16 24.55
N ALA A 299 0.58 -3.63 23.31
CA ALA A 299 -0.38 -4.66 22.94
C ALA A 299 0.17 -6.08 23.25
N ASP A 300 -0.72 -7.01 23.57
CA ASP A 300 -0.40 -8.44 23.69
C ASP A 300 -0.43 -9.13 22.34
N VAL A 301 -1.35 -8.69 21.45
CA VAL A 301 -1.48 -9.20 20.09
C VAL A 301 -1.98 -8.09 19.15
N PHE A 302 -1.43 -8.06 17.95
CA PHE A 302 -1.93 -7.23 16.86
C PHE A 302 -2.83 -8.08 15.94
N VAL A 303 -4.02 -7.59 15.63
CA VAL A 303 -4.99 -8.29 14.78
C VAL A 303 -5.29 -7.45 13.55
N ASN A 304 -5.10 -8.04 12.37
CA ASN A 304 -5.37 -7.40 11.09
C ASN A 304 -6.37 -8.21 10.26
N PRO A 305 -7.69 -8.11 10.56
CA PRO A 305 -8.73 -8.88 9.87
C PRO A 305 -9.12 -8.20 8.55
N THR A 306 -8.12 -7.79 7.77
CA THR A 306 -8.35 -7.14 6.49
C THR A 306 -8.78 -8.13 5.43
N ARG A 307 -9.79 -7.78 4.64
CA ARG A 307 -10.29 -8.61 3.52
C ARG A 307 -9.58 -8.31 2.21
N GLU A 308 -8.87 -7.19 2.14
CA GLU A 308 -8.11 -6.77 0.95
C GLU A 308 -6.85 -6.04 1.38
N GLU A 309 -5.70 -6.68 1.17
CA GLU A 309 -4.40 -6.12 1.48
C GLU A 309 -3.36 -6.59 0.46
N VAL A 310 -2.53 -5.67 -0.02
CA VAL A 310 -1.47 -6.02 -0.96
C VAL A 310 -0.22 -6.52 -0.25
N PHE A 311 0.07 -5.97 0.92
CA PHE A 311 1.20 -6.39 1.76
C PHE A 311 0.91 -6.22 3.26
N GLY A 312 0.61 -4.99 3.72
CA GLY A 312 0.25 -4.74 5.11
C GLY A 312 1.43 -4.28 5.99
N LEU A 313 1.93 -3.06 5.75
CA LEU A 313 3.01 -2.48 6.58
C LEU A 313 2.70 -2.47 8.08
N VAL A 314 1.43 -2.32 8.47
CA VAL A 314 0.99 -2.36 9.88
C VAL A 314 1.33 -3.68 10.58
N ASN A 315 1.39 -4.80 9.84
CA ASN A 315 1.80 -6.10 10.36
C ASN A 315 3.28 -6.05 10.78
N ILE A 316 4.12 -5.50 9.92
CA ILE A 316 5.56 -5.40 10.17
C ILE A 316 5.87 -4.35 11.24
N GLU A 317 5.10 -3.26 11.31
CA GLU A 317 5.20 -2.25 12.36
C GLU A 317 4.95 -2.88 13.75
N ALA A 318 3.93 -3.73 13.88
CA ALA A 318 3.64 -4.49 15.10
C ALA A 318 4.79 -5.44 15.47
N LEU A 319 5.27 -6.24 14.51
CA LEU A 319 6.39 -7.17 14.74
C LEU A 319 7.67 -6.44 15.17
N ALA A 320 7.98 -5.29 14.55
CA ALA A 320 9.15 -4.48 14.92
C ALA A 320 9.07 -3.95 16.36
N CYS A 321 7.86 -3.70 16.85
CA CYS A 321 7.61 -3.32 18.24
C CYS A 321 7.57 -4.51 19.22
N GLY A 322 7.81 -5.73 18.72
CA GLY A 322 7.83 -6.96 19.51
C GLY A 322 6.45 -7.55 19.80
N THR A 323 5.44 -7.15 19.03
CA THR A 323 4.06 -7.59 19.19
C THR A 323 3.72 -8.62 18.11
N PRO A 324 3.34 -9.86 18.51
CA PRO A 324 2.94 -10.88 17.55
C PRO A 324 1.63 -10.51 16.85
N GLY A 325 1.43 -11.05 15.66
CA GLY A 325 0.27 -10.70 14.87
C GLY A 325 -0.59 -11.87 14.43
N ILE A 326 -1.87 -11.59 14.24
CA ILE A 326 -2.84 -12.50 13.60
C ILE A 326 -3.45 -11.77 12.43
N THR A 327 -3.48 -12.39 11.26
CA THR A 327 -4.09 -11.79 10.07
C THR A 327 -4.99 -12.77 9.35
N PHE A 328 -5.95 -12.25 8.59
CA PHE A 328 -6.69 -13.06 7.64
C PHE A 328 -5.83 -13.49 6.47
N ARG A 329 -6.12 -14.66 5.90
CA ARG A 329 -5.58 -15.15 4.63
C ARG A 329 -6.10 -14.31 3.47
N SER A 330 -5.54 -13.10 3.34
CA SER A 330 -5.99 -12.09 2.40
C SER A 330 -4.83 -11.39 1.73
N GLY A 331 -4.74 -11.52 0.41
CA GLY A 331 -3.68 -10.88 -0.38
C GLY A 331 -2.28 -11.25 0.06
N GLY A 332 -1.41 -10.25 0.15
CA GLY A 332 -0.04 -10.40 0.63
C GLY A 332 0.12 -10.27 2.15
N SER A 333 -0.98 -10.11 2.91
CA SER A 333 -0.90 -9.96 4.38
C SER A 333 -0.23 -11.15 5.08
N PRO A 334 -0.47 -12.43 4.68
CA PRO A 334 0.20 -13.59 5.25
C PRO A 334 1.73 -13.60 5.10
N GLU A 335 2.27 -12.95 4.07
CA GLU A 335 3.72 -12.93 3.79
C GLU A 335 4.53 -12.18 4.87
N CYS A 336 3.84 -11.42 5.73
CA CYS A 336 4.46 -10.70 6.84
C CYS A 336 4.85 -11.63 8.00
N TYR A 337 4.30 -12.83 8.08
CA TYR A 337 4.44 -13.73 9.23
C TYR A 337 5.07 -15.06 8.85
N ASP A 338 5.66 -15.69 9.83
CA ASP A 338 6.01 -17.11 9.85
C ASP A 338 5.57 -17.72 11.20
N GLU A 339 5.80 -19.04 11.38
CA GLU A 339 5.38 -19.80 12.55
C GLU A 339 6.01 -19.34 13.85
N THR A 340 6.99 -18.42 13.84
CA THR A 340 7.70 -17.92 15.03
C THR A 340 7.18 -16.59 15.54
N CYS A 341 6.34 -15.88 14.76
CA CYS A 341 5.98 -14.48 15.08
C CYS A 341 4.51 -14.12 14.90
N GLY A 342 3.69 -15.05 14.37
CA GLY A 342 2.27 -14.78 14.18
C GLY A 342 1.55 -15.90 13.47
N SER A 343 0.25 -15.74 13.28
CA SER A 343 -0.63 -16.73 12.67
C SER A 343 -1.53 -16.15 11.60
N VAL A 344 -2.06 -17.04 10.76
CA VAL A 344 -2.94 -16.70 9.64
C VAL A 344 -4.23 -17.51 9.76
N VAL A 345 -5.35 -16.81 9.84
CA VAL A 345 -6.70 -17.38 9.93
C VAL A 345 -7.42 -17.18 8.59
N ASP A 346 -8.31 -18.10 8.24
CA ASP A 346 -9.09 -17.95 7.01
C ASP A 346 -10.00 -16.72 7.06
N CYS A 347 -10.16 -16.07 5.92
CA CYS A 347 -10.89 -14.81 5.84
C CYS A 347 -12.35 -15.00 6.26
N ASP A 348 -12.82 -14.15 7.19
CA ASP A 348 -14.17 -14.18 7.77
C ASP A 348 -14.47 -15.36 8.71
N ASP A 349 -13.49 -16.17 9.07
CA ASP A 349 -13.65 -17.17 10.14
C ASP A 349 -13.41 -16.52 11.51
N ILE A 350 -14.48 -15.93 12.05
CA ILE A 350 -14.42 -15.18 13.32
C ILE A 350 -14.21 -16.13 14.50
N ASP A 351 -14.78 -17.34 14.47
CA ASP A 351 -14.63 -18.32 15.52
C ASP A 351 -13.18 -18.82 15.63
N ALA A 352 -12.54 -19.06 14.48
CA ALA A 352 -11.11 -19.40 14.46
C ALA A 352 -10.24 -18.21 14.90
N LEU A 353 -10.60 -17.00 14.51
CA LEU A 353 -9.87 -15.79 14.92
C LEU A 353 -9.97 -15.56 16.44
N GLU A 354 -11.14 -15.72 17.05
CA GLU A 354 -11.35 -15.62 18.49
C GLU A 354 -10.47 -16.64 19.24
N LYS A 355 -10.55 -17.92 18.84
CA LYS A 355 -9.74 -18.99 19.45
C LYS A 355 -8.25 -18.71 19.35
N GLU A 356 -7.81 -18.21 18.21
CA GLU A 356 -6.40 -17.89 17.98
C GLU A 356 -5.94 -16.70 18.84
N ILE A 357 -6.78 -15.66 18.99
CA ILE A 357 -6.50 -14.53 19.90
C ILE A 357 -6.32 -15.02 21.33
N ILE A 358 -7.24 -15.87 21.82
CA ILE A 358 -7.19 -16.44 23.16
C ILE A 358 -5.92 -17.29 23.31
N TYR A 359 -5.64 -18.17 22.35
CA TYR A 359 -4.44 -19.01 22.35
C TYR A 359 -3.15 -18.17 22.45
N VAL A 360 -2.99 -17.17 21.58
CA VAL A 360 -1.79 -16.31 21.56
C VAL A 360 -1.63 -15.53 22.88
N CYS A 361 -2.72 -15.00 23.41
CA CYS A 361 -2.68 -14.20 24.65
C CYS A 361 -2.39 -15.05 25.90
N GLU A 362 -2.91 -16.28 25.99
CA GLU A 362 -2.77 -17.12 27.18
C GLU A 362 -1.48 -17.95 27.14
N THR A 363 -1.12 -18.54 26.00
CA THR A 363 0.04 -19.43 25.90
C THR A 363 1.33 -18.71 25.54
N ARG A 364 1.25 -17.52 24.93
CA ARG A 364 2.38 -16.70 24.46
C ARG A 364 3.39 -17.48 23.60
N PRO A 365 2.93 -18.12 22.51
CA PRO A 365 3.76 -19.00 21.71
C PRO A 365 4.86 -18.24 20.94
N TYR A 366 4.72 -16.92 20.81
CA TYR A 366 5.61 -16.04 20.06
C TYR A 366 6.42 -15.15 21.00
N THR A 367 7.74 -15.12 20.81
CA THR A 367 8.62 -14.24 21.61
C THR A 367 8.78 -12.88 20.94
N LYS A 368 9.05 -11.85 21.74
CA LYS A 368 9.36 -10.50 21.22
C LYS A 368 10.57 -10.52 20.30
N GLU A 369 11.58 -11.31 20.65
CA GLU A 369 12.82 -11.45 19.88
C GLU A 369 12.55 -12.08 18.50
N ALA A 370 11.65 -13.05 18.40
CA ALA A 370 11.26 -13.66 17.14
C ALA A 370 10.51 -12.66 16.25
N CYS A 371 9.56 -11.90 16.82
CA CYS A 371 8.85 -10.83 16.11
C CYS A 371 9.83 -9.78 15.55
N ILE A 372 10.73 -9.28 16.39
CA ILE A 372 11.73 -8.28 15.97
C ILE A 372 12.69 -8.84 14.92
N ARG A 373 13.10 -10.10 15.05
CA ARG A 373 13.95 -10.78 14.05
C ARG A 373 13.26 -10.84 12.68
N LYS A 374 11.98 -11.21 12.64
CA LYS A 374 11.19 -11.22 11.41
C LYS A 374 11.06 -9.83 10.80
N ALA A 375 10.79 -8.82 11.62
CA ALA A 375 10.67 -7.43 11.16
C ALA A 375 11.96 -6.90 10.51
N LYS A 376 13.14 -7.37 10.92
CA LYS A 376 14.43 -6.96 10.31
C LYS A 376 14.55 -7.33 8.84
N GLU A 377 13.83 -8.34 8.38
CA GLU A 377 13.78 -8.69 6.94
C GLU A 377 13.18 -7.55 6.11
N PHE A 378 12.43 -6.65 6.74
CA PHE A 378 11.71 -5.53 6.12
C PHE A 378 12.30 -4.16 6.51
N ASP A 379 13.58 -4.10 6.87
CA ASP A 379 14.28 -2.81 7.06
C ASP A 379 14.23 -2.00 5.77
N LYS A 380 13.75 -0.75 5.84
CA LYS A 380 13.64 0.15 4.68
C LYS A 380 14.97 0.35 3.96
N ASN A 381 16.09 0.39 4.70
CA ASN A 381 17.40 0.60 4.11
C ASN A 381 17.82 -0.60 3.24
N THR A 382 17.47 -1.80 3.64
CA THR A 382 17.71 -3.02 2.86
C THR A 382 16.74 -3.10 1.67
N ARG A 383 15.44 -2.93 1.91
CA ARG A 383 14.41 -3.08 0.86
C ARG A 383 14.53 -2.02 -0.23
N TYR A 384 14.73 -0.77 0.13
CA TYR A 384 14.82 0.29 -0.89
C TYR A 384 16.17 0.34 -1.61
N LYS A 385 17.22 -0.24 -1.02
CA LYS A 385 18.48 -0.47 -1.73
C LYS A 385 18.30 -1.37 -2.96
N GLU A 386 17.37 -2.34 -2.90
CA GLU A 386 17.07 -3.22 -4.03
C GLU A 386 16.57 -2.46 -5.28
N TYR A 387 15.86 -1.33 -5.09
CA TYR A 387 15.48 -0.44 -6.20
C TYR A 387 16.72 0.20 -6.85
N ILE A 388 17.65 0.65 -6.04
CA ILE A 388 18.88 1.29 -6.56
C ILE A 388 19.72 0.29 -7.35
N GLU A 389 19.89 -0.92 -6.82
CA GLU A 389 20.60 -1.99 -7.50
C GLU A 389 19.92 -2.39 -8.83
N LEU A 390 18.60 -2.33 -8.86
CA LEU A 390 17.83 -2.60 -10.07
C LEU A 390 18.05 -1.51 -11.14
N TYR A 391 18.16 -0.23 -10.75
CA TYR A 391 18.45 0.86 -11.66
C TYR A 391 19.90 0.79 -12.18
N GLU A 392 20.87 0.46 -11.32
CA GLU A 392 22.29 0.36 -11.66
C GLU A 392 22.56 -0.75 -12.70
N ARG A 393 21.87 -1.88 -12.63
CA ARG A 393 22.03 -2.99 -13.60
C ARG A 393 21.72 -2.61 -15.04
N ILE A 394 20.87 -1.63 -15.25
CA ILE A 394 20.54 -1.14 -16.61
C ILE A 394 21.63 -0.28 -17.18
N ASN A 395 22.29 0.50 -16.34
CA ASN A 395 23.37 1.38 -16.76
C ASN A 395 24.58 0.57 -17.31
N VAL A 396 24.85 -0.58 -16.70
CA VAL A 396 25.91 -1.50 -17.15
C VAL A 396 25.58 -2.14 -18.50
N ALA A 397 24.32 -2.55 -18.70
CA ALA A 397 23.88 -3.16 -19.96
C ALA A 397 23.80 -2.16 -21.14
N GLY A 398 23.70 -0.84 -20.84
CA GLY A 398 23.72 0.23 -21.85
C GLY A 398 25.12 0.60 -22.32
N THR A 399 26.13 0.50 -21.45
CA THR A 399 27.53 0.77 -21.78
C THR A 399 28.22 -0.34 -22.57
N GLU A 400 27.69 -1.57 -22.57
CA GLU A 400 28.19 -2.69 -23.38
C GLU A 400 27.63 -2.70 -24.83
N ARG A 401 26.66 -1.86 -25.14
CA ARG A 401 26.05 -1.74 -26.47
C ARG A 401 26.43 -0.48 -27.26
N GLY A 402 27.27 0.33 -26.71
CA GLY A 402 27.88 1.50 -27.36
C GLY A 402 29.30 1.23 -27.74
#